data_ecca4b912ef51440851633e56844c5a8
#
_entry.id   ecca4b912ef51440851633e56844c5a8
#
_cell.length_a   1.000
_cell.length_b   1.000
_cell.length_c   1.000
_cell.angle_alpha   90.00
_cell.angle_beta   90.00
_cell.angle_gamma   90.00
#
_symmetry.space_group_name_H-M   'P 1'
#
loop_
_entity.id
_entity.type
_entity.pdbx_description
1 polymer ?
#
loop_
_entity_poly.entity_id
_entity_poly.type
_entity_poly.pdbx_seq_one_letter_code
_entity_poly.pdbx_strand_id
1 'polypeptide(L)'
;VVQGGTFYNEAVLRAFEKEMGVEVIRPDIAGLMGAYGAALYGLRQSSKAHRTASGMMSRQELEAFEQKVVSVKCGGCGNHCQLTVNTFADGRKYISGNRCDKPVTGKSADNSLNLYAYKQELLASYKPVPGKRGSIGIPLCLGFYELLPFWWAFWTKLGFAVHTSPVSSRGLYLAGQATIPSDTACFPAKLSHGHIKALSQMELDAIFYPCLTYNVDEGLGDNHYNCPVVAYYPEVLAGNCPELEGKKFIYDYVGIHRPKDFVHKMAKTVLPKYFGGISEKEVQEAADAAYAEYEAHMAKIRVKGSEIIDEARRQGKRIIVLAGRPYHVDPEVNHGIDRLITRHGAAVVTEDSISNRVQKFPTSVLNQWTYHSRLYAAAKYC
;
A
#
# COMPACT_ATOMS: atom_id res chain seq x y z
N VAL A 1 -13.09 -29.18 24.63
CA VAL A 1 -12.36 -29.89 23.58
C VAL A 1 -11.50 -28.89 22.80
N VAL A 2 -10.24 -29.19 22.63
CA VAL A 2 -9.29 -28.36 21.87
C VAL A 2 -8.85 -29.05 20.58
N GLN A 3 -8.45 -28.26 19.57
CA GLN A 3 -8.00 -28.76 18.29
C GLN A 3 -6.85 -27.92 17.74
N GLY A 4 -6.16 -28.45 16.76
CA GLY A 4 -5.01 -27.82 16.10
C GLY A 4 -3.66 -28.29 16.63
N GLY A 5 -2.64 -28.14 15.82
CA GLY A 5 -1.29 -28.63 16.12
C GLY A 5 -0.64 -28.02 17.37
N THR A 6 -1.03 -26.79 17.72
CA THR A 6 -0.51 -26.07 18.90
C THR A 6 -0.77 -26.86 20.19
N PHE A 7 -1.89 -27.57 20.29
CA PHE A 7 -2.24 -28.35 21.49
C PHE A 7 -1.53 -29.71 21.60
N TYR A 8 -0.69 -30.08 20.64
CA TYR A 8 0.27 -31.19 20.84
C TYR A 8 1.42 -30.82 21.76
N ASN A 9 1.61 -29.53 22.03
CA ASN A 9 2.57 -29.08 23.04
C ASN A 9 1.91 -29.21 24.41
N GLU A 10 2.45 -30.11 25.24
CA GLU A 10 1.94 -30.39 26.60
C GLU A 10 1.96 -29.16 27.51
N ALA A 11 2.95 -28.29 27.36
CA ALA A 11 3.03 -27.06 28.17
C ALA A 11 1.88 -26.10 27.84
N VAL A 12 1.51 -26.00 26.55
CA VAL A 12 0.36 -25.18 26.11
C VAL A 12 -0.94 -25.77 26.65
N LEU A 13 -1.11 -27.10 26.53
CA LEU A 13 -2.31 -27.79 27.04
C LEU A 13 -2.48 -27.55 28.54
N ARG A 14 -1.43 -27.76 29.32
CA ARG A 14 -1.46 -27.58 30.79
C ARG A 14 -1.66 -26.13 31.22
N ALA A 15 -1.06 -25.19 30.52
CA ALA A 15 -1.28 -23.75 30.75
C ALA A 15 -2.74 -23.38 30.51
N PHE A 16 -3.33 -23.91 29.44
CA PHE A 16 -4.73 -23.68 29.10
C PHE A 16 -5.70 -24.28 30.12
N GLU A 17 -5.45 -25.53 30.58
CA GLU A 17 -6.21 -26.17 31.63
C GLU A 17 -6.16 -25.38 32.95
N LYS A 18 -4.97 -24.90 33.31
CA LYS A 18 -4.77 -24.09 34.51
C LYS A 18 -5.54 -22.77 34.46
N GLU A 19 -5.52 -22.10 33.31
CA GLU A 19 -6.23 -20.84 33.10
C GLU A 19 -7.75 -21.04 33.14
N MET A 20 -8.23 -22.12 32.48
CA MET A 20 -9.66 -22.43 32.39
C MET A 20 -10.20 -23.09 33.67
N GLY A 21 -9.35 -23.62 34.54
CA GLY A 21 -9.74 -24.34 35.75
C GLY A 21 -10.48 -25.66 35.52
N VAL A 22 -10.38 -26.24 34.32
CA VAL A 22 -11.03 -27.49 33.91
C VAL A 22 -10.08 -28.36 33.12
N GLU A 23 -10.27 -29.66 33.15
CA GLU A 23 -9.59 -30.62 32.29
C GLU A 23 -10.00 -30.40 30.82
N VAL A 24 -9.03 -30.38 29.93
CA VAL A 24 -9.24 -30.10 28.50
C VAL A 24 -9.07 -31.38 27.68
N ILE A 25 -10.08 -31.73 26.92
CA ILE A 25 -10.05 -32.89 26.04
C ILE A 25 -9.31 -32.54 24.75
N ARG A 26 -8.17 -33.17 24.54
CA ARG A 26 -7.43 -33.13 23.27
C ARG A 26 -7.59 -34.48 22.57
N PRO A 27 -8.36 -34.59 21.48
CA PRO A 27 -8.47 -35.80 20.69
C PRO A 27 -7.12 -36.20 20.05
N ASP A 28 -6.88 -37.48 19.85
CA ASP A 28 -5.66 -37.98 19.18
C ASP A 28 -5.49 -37.38 17.80
N ILE A 29 -6.59 -37.04 17.12
CA ILE A 29 -6.63 -36.41 15.81
C ILE A 29 -6.72 -34.87 15.87
N ALA A 30 -6.33 -34.24 16.99
CA ALA A 30 -6.49 -32.81 17.18
C ALA A 30 -5.95 -31.96 16.02
N GLY A 31 -4.84 -32.35 15.41
CA GLY A 31 -4.26 -31.69 14.23
C GLY A 31 -5.07 -31.86 12.95
N LEU A 32 -5.91 -32.88 12.86
CA LEU A 32 -6.74 -33.20 11.70
C LEU A 32 -8.22 -32.81 11.86
N MET A 33 -8.61 -32.31 13.03
CA MET A 33 -10.01 -31.98 13.34
C MET A 33 -10.61 -30.97 12.36
N GLY A 34 -9.80 -30.00 11.87
CA GLY A 34 -10.23 -29.04 10.85
C GLY A 34 -10.55 -29.71 9.52
N ALA A 35 -9.70 -30.62 9.07
CA ALA A 35 -9.94 -31.42 7.85
C ALA A 35 -11.16 -32.33 7.98
N TYR A 36 -11.31 -32.99 9.12
CA TYR A 36 -12.48 -33.80 9.43
C TYR A 36 -13.77 -32.98 9.42
N GLY A 37 -13.76 -31.82 10.06
CA GLY A 37 -14.90 -30.91 10.07
C GLY A 37 -15.25 -30.39 8.66
N ALA A 38 -14.25 -30.07 7.85
CA ALA A 38 -14.44 -29.69 6.45
C ALA A 38 -15.08 -30.82 5.63
N ALA A 39 -14.64 -32.06 5.83
CA ALA A 39 -15.23 -33.23 5.18
C ALA A 39 -16.71 -33.45 5.57
N LEU A 40 -17.03 -33.33 6.85
CA LEU A 40 -18.42 -33.40 7.33
C LEU A 40 -19.29 -32.27 6.77
N TYR A 41 -18.74 -31.06 6.73
CA TYR A 41 -19.43 -29.92 6.13
C TYR A 41 -19.68 -30.13 4.64
N GLY A 42 -18.67 -30.61 3.89
CA GLY A 42 -18.78 -30.94 2.49
C GLY A 42 -19.83 -32.02 2.22
N LEU A 43 -19.86 -33.08 3.03
CA LEU A 43 -20.87 -34.14 2.97
C LEU A 43 -22.28 -33.58 3.18
N ARG A 44 -22.46 -32.73 4.20
CA ARG A 44 -23.75 -32.08 4.48
C ARG A 44 -24.20 -31.17 3.35
N GLN A 45 -23.29 -30.42 2.72
CA GLN A 45 -23.62 -29.56 1.58
C GLN A 45 -23.95 -30.37 0.31
N SER A 46 -23.21 -31.45 0.05
CA SER A 46 -23.52 -32.38 -1.05
C SER A 46 -24.89 -33.02 -0.91
N SER A 47 -25.24 -33.44 0.30
CA SER A 47 -26.56 -34.02 0.60
C SER A 47 -27.68 -33.00 0.38
N LYS A 48 -27.51 -31.75 0.83
CA LYS A 48 -28.46 -30.66 0.60
C LYS A 48 -28.62 -30.32 -0.89
N ALA A 49 -27.53 -30.37 -1.65
CA ALA A 49 -27.52 -30.08 -3.08
C ALA A 49 -27.93 -31.28 -3.96
N HIS A 50 -28.36 -32.39 -3.37
CA HIS A 50 -28.69 -33.64 -4.03
C HIS A 50 -27.63 -34.16 -5.03
N ARG A 51 -26.33 -33.89 -4.72
CA ARG A 51 -25.21 -34.34 -5.52
C ARG A 51 -24.90 -35.81 -5.20
N THR A 52 -25.07 -36.70 -6.18
CA THR A 52 -24.85 -38.12 -6.03
C THR A 52 -23.52 -38.59 -6.58
N ALA A 53 -22.83 -37.76 -7.38
CA ALA A 53 -21.55 -38.09 -7.99
C ALA A 53 -20.43 -37.13 -7.48
N SER A 54 -19.28 -37.72 -7.22
CA SER A 54 -18.05 -36.99 -6.94
C SER A 54 -17.38 -36.47 -8.21
N GLY A 55 -16.84 -35.27 -8.20
CA GLY A 55 -15.96 -34.76 -9.24
C GLY A 55 -14.49 -35.18 -9.05
N MET A 56 -14.20 -36.06 -8.09
CA MET A 56 -12.85 -36.61 -7.90
C MET A 56 -12.48 -37.56 -9.05
N MET A 57 -11.22 -37.49 -9.45
CA MET A 57 -10.66 -38.41 -10.43
C MET A 57 -10.73 -39.84 -9.92
N SER A 58 -11.03 -40.77 -10.81
CA SER A 58 -10.93 -42.21 -10.52
C SER A 58 -9.46 -42.60 -10.27
N ARG A 59 -9.25 -43.80 -9.71
CA ARG A 59 -7.90 -44.31 -9.50
C ARG A 59 -7.12 -44.43 -10.83
N GLN A 60 -7.77 -44.87 -11.88
CA GLN A 60 -7.17 -44.98 -13.21
C GLN A 60 -6.77 -43.63 -13.81
N GLU A 61 -7.61 -42.61 -13.64
CA GLU A 61 -7.31 -41.23 -14.03
C GLU A 61 -6.17 -40.62 -13.22
N LEU A 62 -6.07 -40.97 -11.92
CA LEU A 62 -4.95 -40.53 -11.07
C LEU A 62 -3.64 -41.21 -11.45
N GLU A 63 -3.66 -42.50 -11.76
CA GLU A 63 -2.49 -43.24 -12.19
C GLU A 63 -1.98 -42.79 -13.59
N ALA A 64 -2.89 -42.32 -14.45
CA ALA A 64 -2.58 -41.73 -15.75
C ALA A 64 -2.36 -40.19 -15.71
N PHE A 65 -2.41 -39.58 -14.53
CA PHE A 65 -2.31 -38.13 -14.40
C PHE A 65 -0.88 -37.67 -14.68
N GLU A 66 -0.72 -36.90 -15.74
CA GLU A 66 0.54 -36.27 -16.10
C GLU A 66 0.41 -34.75 -16.06
N GLN A 67 1.41 -34.10 -15.53
CA GLN A 67 1.56 -32.64 -15.57
C GLN A 67 3.00 -32.24 -15.88
N LYS A 68 3.15 -31.22 -16.69
CA LYS A 68 4.43 -30.55 -16.93
C LYS A 68 4.45 -29.22 -16.16
N VAL A 69 5.42 -29.07 -15.28
CA VAL A 69 5.60 -27.84 -14.48
C VAL A 69 6.79 -27.05 -15.01
N VAL A 70 6.59 -25.81 -15.40
CA VAL A 70 7.66 -24.92 -15.87
C VAL A 70 7.61 -23.62 -15.08
N SER A 71 8.79 -23.21 -14.60
CA SER A 71 8.94 -21.90 -13.95
C SER A 71 9.46 -20.90 -14.99
N VAL A 72 8.73 -19.80 -15.18
CA VAL A 72 9.07 -18.77 -16.15
C VAL A 72 8.97 -17.37 -15.55
N LYS A 73 9.80 -16.45 -16.02
CA LYS A 73 9.75 -15.06 -15.61
C LYS A 73 8.76 -14.31 -16.52
N CYS A 74 7.77 -13.65 -15.91
CA CYS A 74 6.78 -12.88 -16.67
C CYS A 74 7.42 -11.63 -17.29
N GLY A 75 7.27 -11.44 -18.58
CA GLY A 75 7.71 -10.24 -19.31
C GLY A 75 6.64 -9.15 -19.46
N GLY A 76 5.47 -9.30 -18.80
CA GLY A 76 4.32 -8.43 -19.02
C GLY A 76 4.40 -7.01 -18.40
N CYS A 77 5.26 -6.79 -17.40
CA CYS A 77 5.49 -5.50 -16.76
C CYS A 77 6.77 -5.54 -15.90
N GLY A 78 7.14 -4.43 -15.29
CA GLY A 78 8.35 -4.31 -14.45
C GLY A 78 8.39 -5.18 -13.20
N ASN A 79 7.28 -5.82 -12.81
CA ASN A 79 7.26 -6.75 -11.66
C ASN A 79 7.94 -8.09 -11.95
N HIS A 80 8.09 -8.49 -13.22
CA HIS A 80 8.77 -9.70 -13.61
C HIS A 80 8.45 -10.93 -12.73
N CYS A 81 7.15 -11.13 -12.44
CA CYS A 81 6.69 -12.20 -11.55
C CYS A 81 7.28 -13.55 -11.96
N GLN A 82 7.71 -14.34 -10.98
CA GLN A 82 8.08 -15.73 -11.20
C GLN A 82 6.80 -16.55 -11.30
N LEU A 83 6.48 -17.04 -12.48
CA LEU A 83 5.28 -17.82 -12.76
C LEU A 83 5.60 -19.31 -12.71
N THR A 84 4.70 -20.07 -12.11
CA THR A 84 4.66 -21.54 -12.24
C THR A 84 3.53 -21.89 -13.21
N VAL A 85 3.88 -22.42 -14.35
CA VAL A 85 2.94 -22.86 -15.38
C VAL A 85 2.82 -24.39 -15.31
N ASN A 86 1.66 -24.86 -14.89
CA ASN A 86 1.30 -26.27 -14.92
C ASN A 86 0.53 -26.53 -16.22
N THR A 87 1.01 -27.44 -17.03
CA THR A 87 0.31 -27.91 -18.25
C THR A 87 -0.10 -29.36 -18.03
N PHE A 88 -1.39 -29.62 -18.12
CA PHE A 88 -1.98 -30.94 -17.95
C PHE A 88 -2.05 -31.70 -19.27
N ALA A 89 -2.23 -33.02 -19.21
CA ALA A 89 -2.26 -33.89 -20.39
C ALA A 89 -3.32 -33.46 -21.42
N ASP A 90 -4.42 -32.90 -21.00
CA ASP A 90 -5.50 -32.33 -21.84
C ASP A 90 -5.19 -30.96 -22.46
N GLY A 91 -3.98 -30.44 -22.24
CA GLY A 91 -3.53 -29.12 -22.73
C GLY A 91 -3.98 -27.95 -21.92
N ARG A 92 -4.82 -28.11 -20.87
CA ARG A 92 -5.17 -27.06 -19.96
C ARG A 92 -3.95 -26.55 -19.23
N LYS A 93 -3.92 -25.23 -18.94
CA LYS A 93 -2.83 -24.58 -18.19
C LYS A 93 -3.36 -23.97 -16.93
N TYR A 94 -2.64 -24.16 -15.86
CA TYR A 94 -2.83 -23.42 -14.61
C TYR A 94 -1.57 -22.61 -14.33
N ILE A 95 -1.74 -21.28 -14.18
CA ILE A 95 -0.64 -20.37 -13.95
C ILE A 95 -0.79 -19.80 -12.54
N SER A 96 0.26 -19.88 -11.74
CA SER A 96 0.34 -19.31 -10.40
C SER A 96 1.60 -18.45 -10.23
N GLY A 97 1.67 -17.69 -9.12
CA GLY A 97 2.77 -16.74 -8.90
C GLY A 97 2.56 -15.39 -9.61
N ASN A 98 1.47 -15.25 -10.38
CA ASN A 98 1.10 -13.99 -11.01
C ASN A 98 0.47 -13.01 -10.00
N ARG A 99 0.83 -11.73 -10.12
CA ARG A 99 0.24 -10.63 -9.34
C ARG A 99 -0.86 -9.88 -10.10
N CYS A 100 -1.12 -10.27 -11.33
CA CYS A 100 -2.20 -9.77 -12.17
C CYS A 100 -2.64 -10.84 -13.15
N ASP A 101 -3.76 -10.61 -13.86
CA ASP A 101 -4.35 -11.60 -14.76
C ASP A 101 -3.73 -11.66 -16.14
N LYS A 102 -2.91 -10.68 -16.47
CA LYS A 102 -2.31 -10.59 -17.80
C LYS A 102 -1.65 -11.89 -18.26
N PRO A 103 -0.89 -12.64 -17.41
CA PRO A 103 -0.33 -13.92 -17.81
C PRO A 103 -1.38 -15.00 -18.11
N VAL A 104 -2.57 -14.91 -17.51
CA VAL A 104 -3.65 -15.91 -17.65
C VAL A 104 -4.59 -15.56 -18.80
N THR A 105 -4.98 -14.28 -18.89
CA THR A 105 -6.03 -13.82 -19.82
C THR A 105 -5.48 -13.17 -21.08
N GLY A 106 -4.22 -12.78 -21.10
CA GLY A 106 -3.62 -11.97 -22.17
C GLY A 106 -4.14 -10.52 -22.21
N LYS A 107 -5.13 -10.16 -21.38
CA LYS A 107 -5.80 -8.87 -21.39
C LYS A 107 -5.37 -8.03 -20.20
N SER A 108 -5.30 -6.71 -20.38
CA SER A 108 -5.23 -5.77 -19.27
C SER A 108 -6.58 -5.74 -18.53
N ALA A 109 -6.55 -5.60 -17.22
CA ALA A 109 -7.78 -5.39 -16.45
C ALA A 109 -8.50 -4.12 -16.91
N ASP A 110 -9.82 -4.14 -16.93
CA ASP A 110 -10.61 -2.91 -17.08
C ASP A 110 -10.50 -2.11 -15.79
N ASN A 111 -9.87 -0.95 -15.89
CA ASN A 111 -9.62 -0.02 -14.77
C ASN A 111 -10.61 1.15 -14.76
N SER A 112 -11.62 1.17 -15.63
CA SER A 112 -12.53 2.31 -15.77
C SER A 112 -13.27 2.66 -14.47
N LEU A 113 -13.55 1.65 -13.63
CA LEU A 113 -14.22 1.80 -12.33
C LEU A 113 -13.27 1.51 -11.15
N ASN A 114 -11.98 1.81 -11.30
CA ASN A 114 -10.94 1.55 -10.31
C ASN A 114 -10.19 2.85 -9.94
N LEU A 115 -10.53 3.42 -8.80
CA LEU A 115 -9.91 4.67 -8.34
C LEU A 115 -8.42 4.47 -7.95
N TYR A 116 -8.00 3.27 -7.51
CA TYR A 116 -6.58 2.98 -7.26
C TYR A 116 -5.73 3.11 -8.54
N ALA A 117 -6.22 2.57 -9.64
CA ALA A 117 -5.54 2.69 -10.93
C ALA A 117 -5.42 4.16 -11.36
N TYR A 118 -6.50 4.95 -11.21
CA TYR A 118 -6.46 6.37 -11.49
C TYR A 118 -5.46 7.13 -10.60
N LYS A 119 -5.42 6.84 -9.30
CA LYS A 119 -4.43 7.44 -8.38
C LYS A 119 -3.00 7.10 -8.78
N GLN A 120 -2.72 5.87 -9.20
CA GLN A 120 -1.40 5.47 -9.72
C GLN A 120 -1.03 6.26 -10.99
N GLU A 121 -1.96 6.40 -11.94
CA GLU A 121 -1.76 7.19 -13.16
C GLU A 121 -1.54 8.67 -12.84
N LEU A 122 -2.31 9.22 -11.92
CA LEU A 122 -2.20 10.61 -11.48
C LEU A 122 -0.84 10.88 -10.82
N LEU A 123 -0.37 10.00 -9.93
CA LEU A 123 0.98 10.10 -9.34
C LEU A 123 2.07 9.96 -10.41
N ALA A 124 1.90 9.07 -11.37
CA ALA A 124 2.84 8.87 -12.46
C ALA A 124 2.91 10.07 -13.45
N SER A 125 1.97 11.00 -13.38
CA SER A 125 1.97 12.23 -14.19
C SER A 125 2.97 13.29 -13.70
N TYR A 126 3.39 13.23 -12.44
CA TYR A 126 4.40 14.12 -11.87
C TYR A 126 5.79 13.74 -12.37
N LYS A 127 6.20 14.33 -13.49
CA LYS A 127 7.48 14.08 -14.14
C LYS A 127 8.51 15.13 -13.76
N PRO A 128 9.82 14.81 -13.83
CA PRO A 128 10.86 15.79 -13.64
C PRO A 128 10.72 16.94 -14.67
N VAL A 129 10.81 18.15 -14.17
CA VAL A 129 10.88 19.38 -14.98
C VAL A 129 12.31 19.91 -14.86
N PRO A 130 12.99 20.24 -15.96
CA PRO A 130 14.36 20.77 -15.90
C PRO A 130 14.46 21.95 -14.94
N GLY A 131 15.40 21.91 -14.01
CA GLY A 131 15.62 22.92 -12.99
C GLY A 131 17.02 23.55 -13.12
N LYS A 132 17.17 24.81 -12.69
CA LYS A 132 18.46 25.53 -12.71
C LYS A 132 19.28 25.34 -11.43
N ARG A 133 18.68 24.76 -10.37
CA ARG A 133 19.29 24.62 -9.04
C ARG A 133 19.70 23.19 -8.71
N GLY A 134 19.57 22.27 -9.67
CA GLY A 134 19.92 20.87 -9.50
C GLY A 134 18.71 19.95 -9.41
N SER A 135 18.90 18.77 -8.80
CA SER A 135 17.96 17.67 -8.77
C SER A 135 17.68 17.17 -7.34
N ILE A 136 16.42 16.88 -7.06
CA ILE A 136 15.94 16.34 -5.79
C ILE A 136 15.32 14.97 -6.02
N GLY A 137 15.77 13.94 -5.28
CA GLY A 137 15.16 12.63 -5.25
C GLY A 137 14.13 12.52 -4.13
N ILE A 138 12.93 12.05 -4.45
CA ILE A 138 11.87 11.78 -3.49
C ILE A 138 11.56 10.29 -3.50
N PRO A 139 11.65 9.57 -2.36
CA PRO A 139 11.27 8.17 -2.29
C PRO A 139 9.75 8.03 -2.38
N LEU A 140 9.24 7.31 -3.36
CA LEU A 140 7.81 7.05 -3.52
C LEU A 140 7.36 5.97 -2.53
N CYS A 141 7.25 6.34 -1.26
CA CYS A 141 6.89 5.45 -0.16
C CYS A 141 6.05 6.18 0.89
N LEU A 142 5.38 5.42 1.74
CA LEU A 142 4.60 5.92 2.87
C LEU A 142 3.75 7.16 2.53
N GLY A 143 3.94 8.28 3.21
CA GLY A 143 3.17 9.52 3.04
C GLY A 143 3.31 10.18 1.67
N PHE A 144 4.34 9.84 0.89
CA PHE A 144 4.52 10.42 -0.45
C PHE A 144 3.49 9.95 -1.48
N TYR A 145 2.78 8.86 -1.22
CA TYR A 145 1.63 8.48 -2.05
C TYR A 145 0.46 9.48 -2.00
N GLU A 146 0.50 10.44 -1.08
CA GLU A 146 -0.44 11.57 -1.01
C GLU A 146 0.28 12.92 -1.17
N LEU A 147 1.46 13.06 -0.58
CA LEU A 147 2.17 14.33 -0.48
C LEU A 147 3.15 14.59 -1.63
N LEU A 148 3.32 13.65 -2.57
CA LEU A 148 4.16 13.88 -3.75
C LEU A 148 3.77 15.15 -4.52
N PRO A 149 2.48 15.44 -4.78
CA PRO A 149 2.06 16.66 -5.49
C PRO A 149 2.55 17.93 -4.82
N PHE A 150 2.40 17.99 -3.48
CA PHE A 150 2.88 19.11 -2.67
C PHE A 150 4.39 19.33 -2.83
N TRP A 151 5.18 18.27 -2.61
CA TRP A 151 6.63 18.36 -2.64
C TRP A 151 7.19 18.55 -4.06
N TRP A 152 6.55 17.93 -5.04
CA TRP A 152 6.91 18.13 -6.45
C TRP A 152 6.72 19.59 -6.84
N ALA A 153 5.59 20.21 -6.54
CA ALA A 153 5.33 21.61 -6.86
C ALA A 153 6.27 22.54 -6.08
N PHE A 154 6.52 22.29 -4.79
CA PHE A 154 7.43 23.07 -3.98
C PHE A 154 8.85 23.13 -4.57
N TRP A 155 9.45 21.97 -4.80
CA TRP A 155 10.81 21.87 -5.29
C TRP A 155 10.94 22.36 -6.75
N THR A 156 9.97 22.04 -7.60
CA THR A 156 9.94 22.51 -8.98
C THR A 156 9.83 24.03 -9.06
N LYS A 157 8.99 24.64 -8.24
CA LYS A 157 8.84 26.11 -8.18
C LYS A 157 10.11 26.79 -7.67
N LEU A 158 10.86 26.15 -6.77
CA LEU A 158 12.19 26.61 -6.35
C LEU A 158 13.26 26.42 -7.43
N GLY A 159 12.97 25.75 -8.53
CA GLY A 159 13.90 25.56 -9.66
C GLY A 159 14.72 24.29 -9.58
N PHE A 160 14.27 23.26 -8.85
CA PHE A 160 14.88 21.92 -8.83
C PHE A 160 14.13 20.94 -9.73
N ALA A 161 14.86 20.04 -10.37
CA ALA A 161 14.27 18.88 -11.05
C ALA A 161 13.92 17.82 -10.01
N VAL A 162 12.65 17.40 -9.93
CA VAL A 162 12.17 16.41 -8.95
C VAL A 162 12.11 15.03 -9.60
N HIS A 163 12.85 14.10 -9.07
CA HIS A 163 12.87 12.70 -9.47
C HIS A 163 12.28 11.83 -8.36
N THR A 164 11.43 10.88 -8.73
CA THR A 164 10.94 9.87 -7.78
C THR A 164 11.73 8.57 -7.93
N SER A 165 11.81 7.81 -6.86
CA SER A 165 12.24 6.41 -6.96
C SER A 165 11.26 5.61 -7.83
N PRO A 166 11.67 4.46 -8.38
CA PRO A 166 10.77 3.58 -9.14
C PRO A 166 9.57 3.14 -8.31
N VAL A 167 8.49 2.76 -8.98
CA VAL A 167 7.35 2.09 -8.32
C VAL A 167 7.83 0.82 -7.62
N SER A 168 7.28 0.55 -6.44
CA SER A 168 7.67 -0.60 -5.63
C SER A 168 7.53 -1.92 -6.38
N SER A 169 8.46 -2.80 -6.14
CA SER A 169 8.49 -4.15 -6.66
C SER A 169 9.17 -5.07 -5.64
N ARG A 170 8.97 -6.38 -5.76
CA ARG A 170 9.71 -7.34 -4.94
C ARG A 170 11.23 -7.19 -5.09
N GLY A 171 11.72 -6.88 -6.29
CA GLY A 171 13.14 -6.61 -6.53
C GLY A 171 13.66 -5.41 -5.74
N LEU A 172 12.87 -4.33 -5.71
CA LEU A 172 13.18 -3.13 -4.92
C LEU A 172 13.19 -3.44 -3.43
N TYR A 173 12.23 -4.21 -2.92
CA TYR A 173 12.22 -4.66 -1.52
C TYR A 173 13.49 -5.45 -1.17
N LEU A 174 13.80 -6.47 -1.98
CA LEU A 174 14.99 -7.31 -1.75
C LEU A 174 16.30 -6.50 -1.82
N ALA A 175 16.37 -5.50 -2.68
CA ALA A 175 17.54 -4.64 -2.79
C ALA A 175 17.81 -3.84 -1.50
N GLY A 176 16.76 -3.42 -0.78
CA GLY A 176 16.86 -2.68 0.49
C GLY A 176 16.85 -3.56 1.74
N GLN A 177 16.59 -4.86 1.61
CA GLN A 177 16.31 -5.73 2.76
C GLN A 177 17.45 -5.77 3.81
N ALA A 178 18.71 -5.72 3.38
CA ALA A 178 19.86 -5.82 4.27
C ALA A 178 19.99 -4.65 5.26
N THR A 179 19.34 -3.52 5.00
CA THR A 179 19.40 -2.32 5.84
C THR A 179 18.20 -2.18 6.78
N ILE A 180 17.23 -3.11 6.75
CA ILE A 180 16.05 -3.09 7.61
C ILE A 180 16.47 -3.49 9.05
N PRO A 181 16.32 -2.59 10.04
CA PRO A 181 16.86 -2.85 11.39
C PRO A 181 15.98 -3.77 12.23
N SER A 182 14.72 -3.98 11.86
CA SER A 182 13.79 -4.76 12.66
C SER A 182 12.69 -5.44 11.81
N ASP A 183 12.42 -6.69 12.12
CA ASP A 183 11.32 -7.44 11.52
C ASP A 183 9.93 -6.91 11.93
N THR A 184 9.85 -6.18 13.05
CA THR A 184 8.59 -5.61 13.54
C THR A 184 8.14 -4.36 12.78
N ALA A 185 9.02 -3.74 11.96
CA ALA A 185 8.62 -2.64 11.10
C ALA A 185 7.54 -3.10 10.11
N CYS A 186 6.51 -2.27 9.89
CA CYS A 186 5.47 -2.60 8.92
C CYS A 186 6.03 -2.68 7.49
N PHE A 187 5.44 -3.52 6.65
CA PHE A 187 5.94 -3.76 5.30
C PHE A 187 6.07 -2.49 4.45
N PRO A 188 5.13 -1.52 4.47
CA PRO A 188 5.30 -0.25 3.75
C PRO A 188 6.54 0.54 4.18
N ALA A 189 6.92 0.48 5.46
CA ALA A 189 8.15 1.10 5.94
C ALA A 189 9.40 0.36 5.45
N LYS A 190 9.38 -0.96 5.44
CA LYS A 190 10.48 -1.78 4.90
C LYS A 190 10.78 -1.48 3.43
N LEU A 191 9.75 -1.18 2.63
CA LEU A 191 9.92 -0.77 1.23
C LEU A 191 10.76 0.51 1.08
N SER A 192 10.71 1.42 2.06
CA SER A 192 11.45 2.70 2.01
C SER A 192 12.96 2.48 1.86
N HIS A 193 13.52 1.40 2.42
CA HIS A 193 14.94 1.04 2.28
C HIS A 193 15.32 0.80 0.82
N GLY A 194 14.49 0.07 0.07
CA GLY A 194 14.69 -0.15 -1.36
C GLY A 194 14.57 1.14 -2.17
N HIS A 195 13.64 2.02 -1.80
CA HIS A 195 13.49 3.33 -2.44
C HIS A 195 14.71 4.23 -2.23
N ILE A 196 15.25 4.27 -1.01
CA ILE A 196 16.49 5.01 -0.71
C ILE A 196 17.65 4.45 -1.52
N LYS A 197 17.81 3.14 -1.56
CA LYS A 197 18.86 2.51 -2.36
C LYS A 197 18.74 2.82 -3.84
N ALA A 198 17.52 2.79 -4.40
CA ALA A 198 17.30 3.16 -5.80
C ALA A 198 17.66 4.63 -6.08
N LEU A 199 17.28 5.56 -5.20
CA LEU A 199 17.64 6.98 -5.33
C LEU A 199 19.13 7.22 -5.16
N SER A 200 19.80 6.48 -4.27
CA SER A 200 21.25 6.61 -4.06
C SER A 200 22.09 6.22 -5.29
N GLN A 201 21.52 5.44 -6.19
CA GLN A 201 22.15 5.03 -7.46
C GLN A 201 21.89 6.05 -8.61
N MET A 202 21.07 7.07 -8.37
CA MET A 202 20.82 8.13 -9.32
C MET A 202 21.78 9.30 -9.10
N GLU A 203 22.10 10.04 -10.15
CA GLU A 203 22.85 11.29 -10.07
C GLU A 203 21.92 12.42 -9.59
N LEU A 204 21.86 12.62 -8.27
CA LEU A 204 21.00 13.58 -7.60
C LEU A 204 21.83 14.48 -6.68
N ASP A 205 21.47 15.77 -6.64
CA ASP A 205 22.10 16.74 -5.74
C ASP A 205 21.68 16.55 -4.28
N ALA A 206 20.45 16.06 -4.06
CA ALA A 206 19.98 15.71 -2.73
C ALA A 206 18.84 14.66 -2.80
N ILE A 207 18.67 13.93 -1.70
CA ILE A 207 17.50 13.08 -1.45
C ILE A 207 16.68 13.74 -0.35
N PHE A 208 15.39 13.93 -0.59
CA PHE A 208 14.48 14.60 0.33
C PHE A 208 13.44 13.64 0.89
N TYR A 209 13.46 13.46 2.19
CA TYR A 209 12.46 12.69 2.94
C TYR A 209 12.29 13.27 4.35
N PRO A 210 11.42 14.28 4.52
CA PRO A 210 11.28 14.98 5.80
C PRO A 210 10.54 14.15 6.84
N CYS A 211 10.83 14.42 8.11
CA CYS A 211 10.04 13.95 9.23
C CYS A 211 8.78 14.82 9.37
N LEU A 212 7.60 14.18 9.33
CA LEU A 212 6.29 14.85 9.36
C LEU A 212 5.45 14.33 10.52
N THR A 213 5.49 14.99 11.67
CA THR A 213 4.68 14.62 12.84
C THR A 213 3.19 14.88 12.61
N TYR A 214 2.87 16.04 12.04
CA TYR A 214 1.50 16.48 11.75
C TYR A 214 1.25 16.47 10.24
N ASN A 215 0.07 16.03 9.86
CA ASN A 215 -0.43 16.14 8.49
C ASN A 215 -1.35 17.37 8.36
N VAL A 216 -1.87 17.62 7.17
CA VAL A 216 -2.91 18.63 6.94
C VAL A 216 -4.13 18.32 7.81
N ASP A 217 -4.71 19.33 8.44
CA ASP A 217 -5.94 19.19 9.20
C ASP A 217 -7.14 19.19 8.27
N GLU A 218 -7.85 18.07 8.19
CA GLU A 218 -9.06 17.91 7.40
C GLU A 218 -10.34 18.23 8.18
N GLY A 219 -10.21 18.62 9.44
CA GLY A 219 -11.35 18.92 10.31
C GLY A 219 -12.18 17.70 10.70
N LEU A 220 -11.68 16.47 10.51
CA LEU A 220 -12.39 15.24 10.79
C LEU A 220 -12.07 14.62 12.15
N GLY A 221 -10.89 14.90 12.69
CA GLY A 221 -10.38 14.33 13.93
C GLY A 221 -10.29 15.33 15.07
N ASP A 222 -9.84 14.85 16.24
CA ASP A 222 -9.50 15.69 17.39
C ASP A 222 -8.08 16.23 17.28
N ASN A 223 -7.28 15.57 16.46
CA ASN A 223 -5.93 15.97 16.08
C ASN A 223 -5.61 15.38 14.69
N HIS A 224 -4.44 15.71 14.13
CA HIS A 224 -4.03 15.32 12.77
C HIS A 224 -2.59 14.80 12.74
N TYR A 225 -2.25 13.93 13.70
CA TYR A 225 -0.94 13.25 13.73
C TYR A 225 -0.80 12.23 12.60
N ASN A 226 0.43 12.07 12.14
CA ASN A 226 0.85 10.88 11.42
C ASN A 226 1.22 9.76 12.42
N CYS A 227 1.12 8.50 12.00
CA CYS A 227 1.63 7.42 12.84
C CYS A 227 3.17 7.56 12.99
N PRO A 228 3.75 7.08 14.12
CA PRO A 228 5.19 7.26 14.39
C PRO A 228 6.10 6.77 13.25
N VAL A 229 5.73 5.70 12.56
CA VAL A 229 6.49 5.18 11.43
C VAL A 229 6.49 6.19 10.27
N VAL A 230 5.33 6.74 9.89
CA VAL A 230 5.26 7.77 8.84
C VAL A 230 5.99 9.03 9.25
N ALA A 231 5.87 9.41 10.54
CA ALA A 231 6.43 10.66 11.05
C ALA A 231 7.97 10.65 11.15
N TYR A 232 8.58 9.51 11.54
CA TYR A 232 9.99 9.47 11.97
C TYR A 232 10.87 8.46 11.22
N TYR A 233 10.31 7.73 10.25
CA TYR A 233 11.09 6.71 9.53
C TYR A 233 12.31 7.25 8.76
N PRO A 234 12.33 8.52 8.31
CA PRO A 234 13.55 9.11 7.73
C PRO A 234 14.78 9.05 8.65
N GLU A 235 14.61 9.17 9.98
CA GLU A 235 15.71 9.01 10.94
C GLU A 235 16.24 7.57 10.99
N VAL A 236 15.33 6.60 10.91
CA VAL A 236 15.69 5.18 10.85
C VAL A 236 16.51 4.90 9.59
N LEU A 237 16.11 5.46 8.45
CA LEU A 237 16.85 5.32 7.20
C LEU A 237 18.23 6.01 7.27
N ALA A 238 18.31 7.21 7.84
CA ALA A 238 19.59 7.91 8.03
C ALA A 238 20.59 7.11 8.87
N GLY A 239 20.11 6.39 9.88
CA GLY A 239 20.95 5.59 10.75
C GLY A 239 21.28 4.18 10.25
N ASN A 240 20.58 3.67 9.24
CA ASN A 240 20.68 2.27 8.81
C ASN A 240 21.01 2.06 7.32
N CYS A 241 20.95 3.11 6.49
CA CYS A 241 21.25 3.02 5.07
C CYS A 241 22.66 3.58 4.76
N PRO A 242 23.70 2.75 4.65
CA PRO A 242 25.05 3.23 4.34
C PRO A 242 25.12 3.91 2.96
N GLU A 243 24.18 3.63 2.08
CA GLU A 243 24.07 4.28 0.77
C GLU A 243 23.84 5.80 0.86
N LEU A 244 23.45 6.32 2.02
CA LEU A 244 23.28 7.77 2.28
C LEU A 244 24.57 8.44 2.73
N GLU A 245 25.62 7.67 3.05
CA GLU A 245 26.91 8.23 3.48
C GLU A 245 27.51 9.11 2.36
N GLY A 246 27.91 10.30 2.73
CA GLY A 246 28.45 11.30 1.79
C GLY A 246 27.40 11.96 0.88
N LYS A 247 26.13 11.56 0.96
CA LYS A 247 25.02 12.17 0.19
C LYS A 247 24.30 13.24 1.00
N LYS A 248 23.75 14.22 0.32
CA LYS A 248 22.90 15.24 0.93
C LYS A 248 21.51 14.64 1.15
N PHE A 249 21.26 14.09 2.34
CA PHE A 249 19.96 13.56 2.76
C PHE A 249 19.24 14.58 3.64
N ILE A 250 18.09 15.06 3.17
CA ILE A 250 17.29 16.10 3.83
C ILE A 250 16.14 15.43 4.55
N TYR A 251 16.26 15.24 5.86
CA TYR A 251 15.27 14.57 6.71
C TYR A 251 14.84 15.40 7.92
N ASP A 252 14.99 16.71 7.80
CA ASP A 252 14.60 17.65 8.83
C ASP A 252 13.11 17.54 9.20
N TYR A 253 12.78 17.90 10.43
CA TYR A 253 11.40 17.99 10.89
C TYR A 253 10.73 19.20 10.27
N VAL A 254 9.68 18.99 9.50
CA VAL A 254 8.88 20.07 8.92
C VAL A 254 7.39 19.80 9.18
N GLY A 255 6.60 20.87 9.26
CA GLY A 255 5.15 20.77 9.44
C GLY A 255 4.45 21.49 8.29
N ILE A 256 3.59 20.79 7.57
CA ILE A 256 2.79 21.37 6.47
C ILE A 256 1.41 21.84 6.92
N HIS A 257 1.01 21.59 8.18
CA HIS A 257 -0.29 21.94 8.73
C HIS A 257 -0.47 23.43 9.02
N ARG A 258 0.63 24.19 9.10
CA ARG A 258 0.64 25.64 9.32
C ARG A 258 1.49 26.33 8.25
N PRO A 259 0.87 26.88 7.19
CA PRO A 259 1.62 27.40 6.04
C PRO A 259 2.67 28.47 6.40
N LYS A 260 2.37 29.39 7.31
CA LYS A 260 3.33 30.43 7.74
C LYS A 260 4.54 29.85 8.47
N ASP A 261 4.31 28.89 9.38
CA ASP A 261 5.37 28.22 10.12
C ASP A 261 6.22 27.37 9.18
N PHE A 262 5.59 26.72 8.19
CA PHE A 262 6.27 25.95 7.14
C PHE A 262 7.23 26.85 6.35
N VAL A 263 6.76 27.99 5.84
CA VAL A 263 7.59 28.92 5.06
C VAL A 263 8.76 29.42 5.89
N HIS A 264 8.51 29.85 7.11
CA HIS A 264 9.56 30.33 8.03
C HIS A 264 10.61 29.24 8.29
N LYS A 265 10.16 28.02 8.63
CA LYS A 265 11.04 26.88 8.90
C LYS A 265 11.90 26.53 7.69
N MET A 266 11.28 26.46 6.50
CA MET A 266 12.00 26.14 5.26
C MET A 266 13.01 27.24 4.91
N ALA A 267 12.61 28.51 4.97
CA ALA A 267 13.45 29.64 4.57
C ALA A 267 14.62 29.91 5.55
N LYS A 268 14.38 29.77 6.85
CA LYS A 268 15.38 30.16 7.86
C LYS A 268 16.20 29.00 8.41
N THR A 269 15.70 27.77 8.30
CA THR A 269 16.38 26.61 8.94
C THR A 269 16.78 25.55 7.95
N VAL A 270 15.82 25.03 7.14
CA VAL A 270 16.08 23.84 6.33
C VAL A 270 16.87 24.18 5.08
N LEU A 271 16.36 25.07 4.23
CA LEU A 271 17.02 25.40 2.98
C LEU A 271 18.44 25.97 3.13
N PRO A 272 18.71 26.92 4.06
CA PRO A 272 20.07 27.44 4.27
C PRO A 272 21.09 26.39 4.68
N LYS A 273 20.66 25.31 5.34
CA LYS A 273 21.54 24.20 5.74
C LYS A 273 22.06 23.40 4.53
N TYR A 274 21.29 23.33 3.45
CA TYR A 274 21.60 22.47 2.30
C TYR A 274 21.85 23.26 1.01
N PHE A 275 21.21 24.41 0.84
CA PHE A 275 21.24 25.21 -0.39
C PHE A 275 21.39 26.70 -0.06
N GLY A 276 22.29 27.37 -0.77
CA GLY A 276 22.42 28.82 -0.67
C GLY A 276 21.53 29.57 -1.68
N GLY A 277 21.34 30.88 -1.43
CA GLY A 277 20.76 31.81 -2.44
C GLY A 277 19.26 31.62 -2.71
N ILE A 278 18.50 31.08 -1.78
CA ILE A 278 17.04 30.97 -1.87
C ILE A 278 16.41 31.98 -0.90
N SER A 279 15.69 32.96 -1.42
CA SER A 279 15.03 33.99 -0.64
C SER A 279 13.74 33.50 0.01
N GLU A 280 13.35 34.11 1.13
CA GLU A 280 12.07 33.79 1.80
C GLU A 280 10.86 34.03 0.88
N LYS A 281 10.95 35.02 -0.02
CA LYS A 281 9.90 35.29 -1.02
C LYS A 281 9.75 34.09 -2.00
N GLU A 282 10.85 33.54 -2.47
CA GLU A 282 10.81 32.35 -3.33
C GLU A 282 10.24 31.15 -2.59
N VAL A 283 10.56 30.99 -1.30
CA VAL A 283 10.00 29.93 -0.46
C VAL A 283 8.49 30.12 -0.27
N GLN A 284 8.02 31.35 -0.07
CA GLN A 284 6.59 31.65 0.02
C GLN A 284 5.88 31.28 -1.29
N GLU A 285 6.39 31.75 -2.44
CA GLU A 285 5.81 31.44 -3.74
C GLU A 285 5.80 29.92 -4.03
N ALA A 286 6.82 29.20 -3.59
CA ALA A 286 6.90 27.75 -3.72
C ALA A 286 5.91 27.03 -2.80
N ALA A 287 5.73 27.52 -1.59
CA ALA A 287 4.73 27.02 -0.64
C ALA A 287 3.31 27.22 -1.17
N ASP A 288 2.99 28.41 -1.66
CA ASP A 288 1.68 28.72 -2.23
C ASP A 288 1.36 27.78 -3.41
N ALA A 289 2.33 27.55 -4.31
CA ALA A 289 2.20 26.60 -5.40
C ALA A 289 2.00 25.16 -4.92
N ALA A 290 2.71 24.75 -3.85
CA ALA A 290 2.62 23.42 -3.27
C ALA A 290 1.24 23.14 -2.65
N TYR A 291 0.72 24.06 -1.86
CA TYR A 291 -0.62 23.93 -1.29
C TYR A 291 -1.71 23.91 -2.37
N ALA A 292 -1.60 24.77 -3.39
CA ALA A 292 -2.53 24.81 -4.51
C ALA A 292 -2.53 23.47 -5.30
N GLU A 293 -1.33 22.91 -5.59
CA GLU A 293 -1.23 21.63 -6.30
C GLU A 293 -1.75 20.47 -5.47
N TYR A 294 -1.49 20.45 -4.16
CA TYR A 294 -2.05 19.44 -3.25
C TYR A 294 -3.59 19.45 -3.28
N GLU A 295 -4.20 20.62 -3.12
CA GLU A 295 -5.66 20.73 -3.18
C GLU A 295 -6.23 20.36 -4.55
N ALA A 296 -5.58 20.75 -5.63
CA ALA A 296 -5.97 20.36 -6.99
C ALA A 296 -5.88 18.84 -7.19
N HIS A 297 -4.84 18.20 -6.67
CA HIS A 297 -4.67 16.74 -6.71
C HIS A 297 -5.79 16.02 -5.95
N MET A 298 -6.08 16.44 -4.71
CA MET A 298 -7.14 15.86 -3.90
C MET A 298 -8.53 16.10 -4.53
N ALA A 299 -8.75 17.27 -5.14
CA ALA A 299 -9.97 17.55 -5.88
C ALA A 299 -10.16 16.61 -7.08
N LYS A 300 -9.11 16.32 -7.85
CA LYS A 300 -9.16 15.34 -8.96
C LYS A 300 -9.57 13.95 -8.47
N ILE A 301 -9.05 13.50 -7.33
CA ILE A 301 -9.42 12.22 -6.73
C ILE A 301 -10.90 12.19 -6.33
N ARG A 302 -11.40 13.26 -5.69
CA ARG A 302 -12.81 13.38 -5.27
C ARG A 302 -13.76 13.40 -6.47
N VAL A 303 -13.43 14.16 -7.51
CA VAL A 303 -14.20 14.20 -8.76
C VAL A 303 -14.24 12.83 -9.40
N LYS A 304 -13.07 12.20 -9.58
CA LYS A 304 -12.99 10.87 -10.19
C LYS A 304 -13.74 9.80 -9.39
N GLY A 305 -13.64 9.86 -8.05
CA GLY A 305 -14.41 8.99 -7.18
C GLY A 305 -15.91 9.15 -7.35
N SER A 306 -16.40 10.39 -7.51
CA SER A 306 -17.83 10.67 -7.79
C SER A 306 -18.24 10.11 -9.15
N GLU A 307 -17.46 10.34 -10.21
CA GLU A 307 -17.71 9.78 -11.54
C GLU A 307 -17.81 8.25 -11.53
N ILE A 308 -16.90 7.57 -10.80
CA ILE A 308 -16.91 6.10 -10.66
C ILE A 308 -18.19 5.64 -9.93
N ILE A 309 -18.58 6.32 -8.85
CA ILE A 309 -19.78 6.00 -8.09
C ILE A 309 -21.03 6.13 -8.99
N ASP A 310 -21.15 7.22 -9.73
CA ASP A 310 -22.31 7.48 -10.57
C ASP A 310 -22.37 6.50 -11.76
N GLU A 311 -21.22 6.18 -12.35
CA GLU A 311 -21.15 5.19 -13.42
C GLU A 311 -21.49 3.79 -12.93
N ALA A 312 -20.96 3.39 -11.76
CA ALA A 312 -21.27 2.09 -11.17
C ALA A 312 -22.76 1.95 -10.85
N ARG A 313 -23.39 3.01 -10.33
CA ARG A 313 -24.85 3.05 -10.09
C ARG A 313 -25.65 2.90 -11.39
N ARG A 314 -25.26 3.61 -12.46
CA ARG A 314 -25.89 3.47 -13.77
C ARG A 314 -25.80 2.04 -14.34
N GLN A 315 -24.68 1.38 -14.07
CA GLN A 315 -24.43 -0.01 -14.50
C GLN A 315 -25.02 -1.06 -13.55
N GLY A 316 -25.66 -0.68 -12.45
CA GLY A 316 -26.16 -1.62 -11.42
C GLY A 316 -25.05 -2.42 -10.73
N LYS A 317 -23.81 -1.91 -10.71
CA LYS A 317 -22.66 -2.56 -10.08
C LYS A 317 -22.58 -2.24 -8.60
N ARG A 318 -22.06 -3.18 -7.83
CA ARG A 318 -21.69 -2.93 -6.43
C ARG A 318 -20.53 -1.94 -6.37
N ILE A 319 -20.55 -1.08 -5.35
CA ILE A 319 -19.48 -0.14 -5.08
C ILE A 319 -18.80 -0.58 -3.79
N ILE A 320 -17.50 -0.73 -3.82
CA ILE A 320 -16.69 -1.09 -2.67
C ILE A 320 -15.76 0.09 -2.35
N VAL A 321 -15.85 0.59 -1.13
CA VAL A 321 -14.87 1.54 -0.60
C VAL A 321 -13.71 0.71 -0.06
N LEU A 322 -12.62 0.67 -0.81
CA LEU A 322 -11.39 0.04 -0.36
C LEU A 322 -10.63 1.06 0.50
N ALA A 323 -11.00 1.08 1.77
CA ALA A 323 -10.48 2.03 2.73
C ALA A 323 -9.07 1.65 3.19
N GLY A 324 -8.17 2.60 3.18
CA GLY A 324 -6.78 2.36 3.53
C GLY A 324 -6.05 3.64 3.89
N ARG A 325 -4.74 3.57 3.85
CA ARG A 325 -3.85 4.72 3.98
C ARG A 325 -3.25 5.04 2.62
N PRO A 326 -2.71 6.25 2.39
CA PRO A 326 -2.23 6.66 1.07
C PRO A 326 -1.29 5.64 0.40
N TYR A 327 -0.41 5.00 1.16
CA TYR A 327 0.54 4.01 0.65
C TYR A 327 -0.07 2.67 0.24
N HIS A 328 -1.37 2.44 0.46
CA HIS A 328 -2.06 1.29 -0.12
C HIS A 328 -2.27 1.42 -1.64
N VAL A 329 -1.99 2.59 -2.23
CA VAL A 329 -1.90 2.77 -3.69
C VAL A 329 -0.67 2.04 -4.27
N ASP A 330 0.35 1.78 -3.44
CA ASP A 330 1.54 1.01 -3.81
C ASP A 330 1.17 -0.42 -4.22
N PRO A 331 1.60 -0.90 -5.41
CA PRO A 331 1.24 -2.23 -5.91
C PRO A 331 1.82 -3.38 -5.06
N GLU A 332 2.96 -3.18 -4.39
CA GLU A 332 3.52 -4.19 -3.47
C GLU A 332 2.76 -4.24 -2.15
N VAL A 333 2.18 -3.12 -1.69
CA VAL A 333 1.36 -3.06 -0.48
C VAL A 333 -0.07 -3.54 -0.75
N ASN A 334 -0.64 -3.16 -1.89
CA ASN A 334 -2.01 -3.51 -2.28
C ASN A 334 -2.17 -4.97 -2.73
N HIS A 335 -1.12 -5.59 -3.25
CA HIS A 335 -1.17 -6.96 -3.81
C HIS A 335 -2.24 -7.19 -4.89
N GLY A 336 -2.76 -6.14 -5.53
CA GLY A 336 -3.78 -6.21 -6.58
C GLY A 336 -5.20 -6.48 -6.08
N ILE A 337 -5.50 -6.20 -4.81
CA ILE A 337 -6.84 -6.34 -4.24
C ILE A 337 -7.86 -5.48 -4.99
N ASP A 338 -7.49 -4.26 -5.38
CA ASP A 338 -8.30 -3.37 -6.21
C ASP A 338 -8.75 -4.04 -7.52
N ARG A 339 -7.82 -4.70 -8.21
CA ARG A 339 -8.08 -5.43 -9.45
C ARG A 339 -8.88 -6.71 -9.23
N LEU A 340 -8.68 -7.39 -8.10
CA LEU A 340 -9.49 -8.54 -7.73
C LEU A 340 -10.96 -8.13 -7.58
N ILE A 341 -11.22 -7.02 -6.90
CA ILE A 341 -12.58 -6.48 -6.69
C ILE A 341 -13.23 -6.12 -8.03
N THR A 342 -12.54 -5.39 -8.90
CA THR A 342 -13.10 -5.00 -10.21
C THR A 342 -13.34 -6.20 -11.13
N ARG A 343 -12.52 -7.24 -11.02
CA ARG A 343 -12.73 -8.51 -11.74
C ARG A 343 -14.03 -9.20 -11.34
N HIS A 344 -14.43 -9.10 -10.08
CA HIS A 344 -15.73 -9.59 -9.61
C HIS A 344 -16.91 -8.67 -9.96
N GLY A 345 -16.70 -7.69 -10.85
CA GLY A 345 -17.74 -6.81 -11.37
C GLY A 345 -18.13 -5.67 -10.46
N ALA A 346 -17.39 -5.40 -9.40
CA ALA A 346 -17.63 -4.26 -8.51
C ALA A 346 -16.75 -3.06 -8.89
N ALA A 347 -17.19 -1.85 -8.58
CA ALA A 347 -16.39 -0.63 -8.67
C ALA A 347 -15.60 -0.42 -7.37
N VAL A 348 -14.42 0.19 -7.47
CA VAL A 348 -13.56 0.50 -6.33
C VAL A 348 -13.36 2.00 -6.21
N VAL A 349 -13.68 2.54 -5.04
CA VAL A 349 -13.34 3.91 -4.64
C VAL A 349 -12.54 3.90 -3.34
N THR A 350 -11.93 5.01 -2.98
CA THR A 350 -11.09 5.14 -1.79
C THR A 350 -11.72 6.08 -0.75
N GLU A 351 -11.26 5.98 0.49
CA GLU A 351 -11.75 6.78 1.62
C GLU A 351 -11.61 8.28 1.38
N ASP A 352 -10.51 8.72 0.76
CA ASP A 352 -10.21 10.14 0.48
C ASP A 352 -11.10 10.76 -0.61
N SER A 353 -11.80 9.91 -1.38
CA SER A 353 -12.78 10.39 -2.38
C SER A 353 -14.15 10.69 -1.80
N ILE A 354 -14.45 10.24 -0.57
CA ILE A 354 -15.78 10.33 0.03
C ILE A 354 -15.79 10.87 1.47
N SER A 355 -14.68 10.83 2.18
CA SER A 355 -14.61 11.22 3.60
C SER A 355 -15.02 12.68 3.84
N ASN A 356 -14.76 13.57 2.90
CA ASN A 356 -15.13 14.98 2.95
C ASN A 356 -16.65 15.23 2.84
N ARG A 357 -17.45 14.19 2.58
CA ARG A 357 -18.93 14.27 2.57
C ARG A 357 -19.55 14.10 3.96
N VAL A 358 -18.72 13.89 4.97
CA VAL A 358 -19.13 13.72 6.36
C VAL A 358 -18.50 14.81 7.20
N GLN A 359 -19.27 15.43 8.06
CA GLN A 359 -18.74 16.35 9.09
C GLN A 359 -18.18 15.55 10.26
N LYS A 360 -17.26 16.19 11.04
CA LYS A 360 -16.73 15.62 12.27
C LYS A 360 -17.87 15.14 13.18
N PHE A 361 -17.70 13.97 13.76
CA PHE A 361 -18.65 13.37 14.68
C PHE A 361 -17.92 12.73 15.88
N PRO A 362 -18.62 12.57 17.02
CA PRO A 362 -18.05 11.91 18.19
C PRO A 362 -17.65 10.46 17.92
N THR A 363 -16.50 10.06 18.45
CA THR A 363 -16.00 8.69 18.43
C THR A 363 -15.82 8.18 19.85
N SER A 364 -15.93 6.86 20.07
CA SER A 364 -15.73 6.23 21.38
C SER A 364 -14.27 6.18 21.83
N VAL A 365 -13.35 6.53 20.93
CA VAL A 365 -11.90 6.59 21.17
C VAL A 365 -11.35 7.94 20.73
N LEU A 366 -10.21 8.33 21.27
CA LEU A 366 -9.53 9.56 20.87
C LEU A 366 -9.15 9.49 19.37
N ASN A 367 -9.75 10.36 18.58
CA ASN A 367 -9.58 10.40 17.13
C ASN A 367 -8.46 11.38 16.73
N GLN A 368 -7.21 10.99 16.97
CA GLN A 368 -6.04 11.86 16.84
C GLN A 368 -5.22 11.70 15.56
N TRP A 369 -5.54 10.70 14.72
CA TRP A 369 -4.75 10.36 13.56
C TRP A 369 -5.45 10.79 12.27
N THR A 370 -4.81 11.55 11.40
CA THR A 370 -5.39 12.03 10.14
C THR A 370 -6.06 10.92 9.34
N TYR A 371 -5.31 9.86 9.06
CA TYR A 371 -5.83 8.80 8.21
C TYR A 371 -6.90 7.94 8.88
N HIS A 372 -6.86 7.75 10.20
CA HIS A 372 -7.94 7.06 10.91
C HIS A 372 -9.24 7.88 10.91
N SER A 373 -9.13 9.20 11.13
CA SER A 373 -10.28 10.10 11.05
C SER A 373 -10.97 10.03 9.69
N ARG A 374 -10.17 9.97 8.63
CA ARG A 374 -10.65 9.79 7.25
C ARG A 374 -11.35 8.46 7.05
N LEU A 375 -10.78 7.35 7.60
CA LEU A 375 -11.40 6.02 7.55
C LEU A 375 -12.74 5.98 8.28
N TYR A 376 -12.83 6.60 9.46
CA TYR A 376 -14.09 6.68 10.21
C TYR A 376 -15.15 7.48 9.46
N ALA A 377 -14.77 8.61 8.85
CA ALA A 377 -15.67 9.41 8.04
C ALA A 377 -16.16 8.63 6.80
N ALA A 378 -15.27 7.94 6.11
CA ALA A 378 -15.63 7.09 4.98
C ALA A 378 -16.60 5.97 5.38
N ALA A 379 -16.31 5.27 6.50
CA ALA A 379 -17.19 4.22 7.02
C ALA A 379 -18.59 4.75 7.43
N LYS A 380 -18.64 5.98 7.98
CA LYS A 380 -19.91 6.61 8.31
C LYS A 380 -20.73 7.02 7.08
N TYR A 381 -20.05 7.34 5.98
CA TYR A 381 -20.72 7.70 4.71
C TYR A 381 -21.37 6.48 4.03
N CYS A 382 -20.77 5.27 4.14
CA CYS A 382 -21.28 4.02 3.56
C CYS A 382 -22.51 3.49 4.30
#